data_a6e9563602baf6df817d9abc29775b59
#
_entry.id   a6e9563602baf6df817d9abc29775b59
#
_cell.length_a   1.000
_cell.length_b   1.000
_cell.length_c   1.000
_cell.angle_alpha   90.00
_cell.angle_beta   90.00
_cell.angle_gamma   90.00
#
_symmetry.space_group_name_H-M   'P 1'
#
loop_
_entity.id
_entity.type
_entity.pdbx_description
1 polymer ?
#
loop_
_entity_poly.entity_id
_entity_poly.type
_entity_poly.pdbx_seq_one_letter_code
_entity_poly.pdbx_strand_id
1 'polypeptide(L)'
;MQFTFVHNNLHVFDLERSIAFYGEALGLRESRRVEGRGRTFVYLSDGHSGHELELTYVHDRTAPYDLGENEVHLAFSVDNFAVAHMLHEQMNCICYEDPEHEIYFTSDPDGYWTEILPSDHGSFR
;
A
#
# COMPACT_ATOMS: atom_id res chain seq x y z
N MET A 1 -7.71 11.07 -27.85
CA MET A 1 -8.14 10.96 -26.43
C MET A 1 -7.01 10.40 -25.61
N GLN A 2 -6.88 10.86 -24.38
CA GLN A 2 -5.77 10.46 -23.49
C GLN A 2 -6.31 10.06 -22.14
N PHE A 3 -5.89 8.90 -21.63
CA PHE A 3 -6.24 8.45 -20.28
C PHE A 3 -5.06 8.70 -19.36
N THR A 4 -5.34 9.11 -18.12
CA THR A 4 -4.31 9.31 -17.10
C THR A 4 -4.64 8.43 -15.91
N PHE A 5 -3.68 7.65 -15.45
CA PHE A 5 -3.86 6.76 -14.30
C PHE A 5 -3.78 7.60 -13.02
N VAL A 6 -4.90 7.81 -12.33
CA VAL A 6 -4.94 8.74 -11.19
C VAL A 6 -4.88 8.03 -9.85
N HIS A 7 -5.56 6.90 -9.69
CA HIS A 7 -5.49 6.15 -8.43
C HIS A 7 -5.88 4.70 -8.63
N ASN A 8 -5.54 3.89 -7.65
CA ASN A 8 -6.14 2.57 -7.44
C ASN A 8 -6.80 2.57 -6.07
N ASN A 9 -7.64 1.59 -5.80
CA ASN A 9 -8.45 1.55 -4.58
C ASN A 9 -8.20 0.28 -3.78
N LEU A 10 -8.19 0.44 -2.46
CA LEU A 10 -8.28 -0.67 -1.52
C LEU A 10 -9.43 -0.40 -0.55
N HIS A 11 -10.29 -1.40 -0.33
CA HIS A 11 -11.28 -1.33 0.74
C HIS A 11 -10.60 -1.80 2.03
N VAL A 12 -10.71 -1.00 3.10
CA VAL A 12 -10.04 -1.26 4.37
C VAL A 12 -11.06 -1.41 5.48
N PHE A 13 -10.79 -2.33 6.39
CA PHE A 13 -11.69 -2.61 7.50
C PHE A 13 -11.52 -1.61 8.65
N ASP A 14 -10.29 -1.17 8.91
CA ASP A 14 -9.95 -0.21 9.97
C ASP A 14 -9.16 0.93 9.35
N LEU A 15 -9.85 2.04 9.07
CA LEU A 15 -9.28 3.15 8.30
C LEU A 15 -8.02 3.74 8.95
N GLU A 16 -8.11 4.07 10.24
CA GLU A 16 -6.99 4.74 10.92
C GLU A 16 -5.77 3.81 11.02
N ARG A 17 -6.00 2.53 11.20
CA ARG A 17 -4.91 1.54 11.24
C ARG A 17 -4.23 1.42 9.90
N SER A 18 -4.98 1.45 8.81
CA SER A 18 -4.42 1.40 7.46
C SER A 18 -3.65 2.67 7.13
N ILE A 19 -4.20 3.85 7.48
CA ILE A 19 -3.49 5.12 7.29
C ILE A 19 -2.15 5.09 8.03
N ALA A 20 -2.15 4.63 9.29
CA ALA A 20 -0.94 4.54 10.09
C ALA A 20 0.08 3.59 9.46
N PHE A 21 -0.37 2.44 8.96
CA PHE A 21 0.51 1.47 8.32
C PHE A 21 1.20 2.08 7.09
N TYR A 22 0.42 2.66 6.18
CA TYR A 22 0.99 3.21 4.95
C TYR A 22 1.88 4.41 5.21
N GLY A 23 1.62 5.17 6.27
CA GLY A 23 2.51 6.24 6.70
C GLY A 23 3.83 5.73 7.23
N GLU A 24 3.78 4.75 8.13
CA GLU A 24 4.98 4.22 8.77
C GLU A 24 5.80 3.34 7.83
N ALA A 25 5.14 2.44 7.09
CA ALA A 25 5.82 1.46 6.25
C ALA A 25 6.33 2.06 4.95
N LEU A 26 5.57 2.96 4.33
CA LEU A 26 5.82 3.40 2.95
C LEU A 26 5.92 4.91 2.80
N GLY A 27 5.79 5.67 3.89
CA GLY A 27 5.91 7.12 3.84
C GLY A 27 4.77 7.84 3.13
N LEU A 28 3.63 7.17 2.94
CA LEU A 28 2.49 7.81 2.29
C LEU A 28 1.79 8.75 3.28
N ARG A 29 1.28 9.86 2.75
CA ARG A 29 0.58 10.86 3.55
C ARG A 29 -0.80 11.12 2.98
N GLU A 30 -1.75 11.40 3.87
CA GLU A 30 -3.09 11.77 3.44
C GLU A 30 -3.04 13.08 2.68
N SER A 31 -3.49 13.06 1.41
CA SER A 31 -3.54 14.26 0.58
C SER A 31 -4.92 14.91 0.63
N ARG A 32 -5.96 14.11 0.78
CA ARG A 32 -7.33 14.61 0.90
C ARG A 32 -8.25 13.51 1.43
N ARG A 33 -9.40 13.92 1.90
CA ARG A 33 -10.42 13.04 2.46
C ARG A 33 -11.79 13.49 1.98
N VAL A 34 -12.62 12.54 1.60
CA VAL A 34 -13.99 12.82 1.16
C VAL A 34 -14.95 11.97 1.98
N GLU A 35 -15.87 12.64 2.66
CA GLU A 35 -16.93 11.96 3.41
C GLU A 35 -18.12 11.78 2.49
N GLY A 36 -18.53 10.53 2.27
CA GLY A 36 -19.70 10.19 1.50
C GLY A 36 -20.79 9.61 2.39
N ARG A 37 -21.89 9.23 1.78
CA ARG A 37 -22.98 8.58 2.51
C ARG A 37 -22.57 7.13 2.80
N GLY A 38 -22.35 6.81 4.08
CA GLY A 38 -21.98 5.47 4.52
C GLY A 38 -20.55 5.07 4.19
N ARG A 39 -19.74 5.97 3.65
CA ARG A 39 -18.36 5.69 3.26
C ARG A 39 -17.47 6.90 3.48
N THR A 40 -16.21 6.64 3.80
CA THR A 40 -15.15 7.65 3.83
C THR A 40 -14.09 7.23 2.83
N PHE A 41 -13.61 8.18 2.03
CA PHE A 41 -12.53 7.97 1.08
C PHE A 41 -11.33 8.78 1.53
N VAL A 42 -10.18 8.13 1.68
CA VAL A 42 -8.93 8.79 2.03
C VAL A 42 -7.94 8.53 0.93
N TYR A 43 -7.28 9.59 0.44
CA TYR A 43 -6.28 9.50 -0.63
C TYR A 43 -4.91 9.69 -0.03
N LEU A 44 -4.04 8.72 -0.26
CA LEU A 44 -2.66 8.74 0.23
C LEU A 44 -1.71 8.97 -0.94
N SER A 45 -0.71 9.81 -0.74
CA SER A 45 0.24 10.21 -1.78
C SER A 45 1.67 9.99 -1.31
N ASP A 46 2.56 9.65 -2.24
CA ASP A 46 3.99 9.59 -1.97
C ASP A 46 4.66 10.97 -2.11
N GLY A 47 3.92 11.96 -2.59
CA GLY A 47 4.40 13.33 -2.73
C GLY A 47 5.13 13.64 -4.02
N HIS A 48 5.32 12.66 -4.91
CA HIS A 48 6.08 12.92 -6.14
C HIS A 48 5.58 12.19 -7.39
N SER A 49 4.95 11.01 -7.28
CA SER A 49 4.55 10.27 -8.50
C SER A 49 3.24 10.76 -9.12
N GLY A 50 2.42 11.47 -8.38
CA GLY A 50 1.11 11.90 -8.85
C GLY A 50 0.03 10.83 -8.73
N HIS A 51 0.38 9.59 -8.55
CA HIS A 51 -0.56 8.51 -8.32
C HIS A 51 -0.99 8.49 -6.85
N GLU A 52 -2.27 8.24 -6.59
CA GLU A 52 -2.78 8.18 -5.23
C GLU A 52 -3.32 6.79 -4.92
N LEU A 53 -3.16 6.37 -3.67
CA LEU A 53 -3.81 5.18 -3.16
C LEU A 53 -5.11 5.64 -2.47
N GLU A 54 -6.25 5.23 -3.02
CA GLU A 54 -7.56 5.55 -2.43
C GLU A 54 -7.96 4.44 -1.48
N LEU A 55 -8.17 4.79 -0.21
CA LEU A 55 -8.71 3.85 0.77
C LEU A 55 -10.20 4.11 0.93
N THR A 56 -11.01 3.07 0.78
CA THR A 56 -12.45 3.16 1.02
C THR A 56 -12.78 2.47 2.34
N TYR A 57 -13.42 3.22 3.23
CA TYR A 57 -13.91 2.71 4.50
C TYR A 57 -15.43 2.72 4.50
N VAL A 58 -16.05 1.55 4.64
CA VAL A 58 -17.51 1.40 4.68
C VAL A 58 -17.94 1.39 6.15
N HIS A 59 -18.73 2.39 6.55
CA HIS A 59 -19.00 2.69 7.97
C HIS A 59 -19.65 1.55 8.75
N ASP A 60 -20.56 0.81 8.13
CA ASP A 60 -21.33 -0.22 8.84
C ASP A 60 -20.83 -1.65 8.57
N ARG A 61 -19.66 -1.78 7.98
CA ARG A 61 -19.10 -3.10 7.73
C ARG A 61 -18.61 -3.73 9.03
N THR A 62 -18.98 -4.98 9.26
CA THR A 62 -18.69 -5.66 10.53
C THR A 62 -17.75 -6.87 10.39
N ALA A 63 -17.33 -7.20 9.17
CA ALA A 63 -16.45 -8.34 8.93
C ALA A 63 -15.27 -7.93 8.06
N PRO A 64 -14.08 -8.52 8.28
CA PRO A 64 -12.93 -8.29 7.40
C PRO A 64 -13.24 -8.64 5.96
N TYR A 65 -12.46 -8.06 5.04
CA TYR A 65 -12.61 -8.38 3.61
C TYR A 65 -11.96 -9.72 3.31
N ASP A 66 -12.64 -10.50 2.46
CA ASP A 66 -12.11 -11.75 1.94
C ASP A 66 -11.37 -11.43 0.64
N LEU A 67 -10.05 -11.57 0.66
CA LEU A 67 -9.22 -11.23 -0.48
C LEU A 67 -9.05 -12.40 -1.47
N GLY A 68 -9.72 -13.52 -1.19
CA GLY A 68 -9.62 -14.70 -2.04
C GLY A 68 -8.19 -15.19 -2.11
N GLU A 69 -7.70 -15.48 -3.31
CA GLU A 69 -6.32 -15.95 -3.49
C GLU A 69 -5.29 -14.82 -3.35
N ASN A 70 -5.75 -13.57 -3.28
CA ASN A 70 -4.91 -12.39 -3.05
C ASN A 70 -3.78 -12.26 -4.07
N GLU A 71 -4.12 -12.39 -5.35
CA GLU A 71 -3.14 -12.39 -6.44
C GLU A 71 -2.77 -11.00 -6.95
N VAL A 72 -3.36 -9.95 -6.35
CA VAL A 72 -3.11 -8.56 -6.74
C VAL A 72 -2.23 -7.90 -5.67
N HIS A 73 -1.25 -7.12 -6.12
CA HIS A 73 -0.40 -6.38 -5.18
C HIS A 73 -0.01 -5.03 -5.77
N LEU A 74 0.41 -4.12 -4.90
CA LEU A 74 1.03 -2.86 -5.26
C LEU A 74 2.55 -3.03 -5.21
N ALA A 75 3.29 -2.20 -5.94
CA ALA A 75 4.74 -2.25 -5.92
C ALA A 75 5.31 -0.86 -5.65
N PHE A 76 6.32 -0.80 -4.79
CA PHE A 76 7.01 0.43 -4.42
C PHE A 76 8.51 0.22 -4.60
N SER A 77 9.18 1.15 -5.26
CA SER A 77 10.63 1.16 -5.29
C SER A 77 11.16 2.02 -4.14
N VAL A 78 12.33 1.67 -3.64
CA VAL A 78 12.95 2.39 -2.54
C VAL A 78 14.43 2.62 -2.83
N ASP A 79 14.94 3.79 -2.44
CA ASP A 79 16.32 4.18 -2.69
C ASP A 79 17.32 3.53 -1.73
N ASN A 80 16.86 3.04 -0.58
CA ASN A 80 17.72 2.33 0.37
C ASN A 80 17.05 1.02 0.79
N PHE A 81 17.24 0.00 -0.02
CA PHE A 81 16.58 -1.29 0.14
C PHE A 81 16.90 -1.95 1.50
N ALA A 82 18.17 -1.91 1.92
CA ALA A 82 18.57 -2.54 3.17
C ALA A 82 17.90 -1.90 4.38
N VAL A 83 17.82 -0.56 4.40
CA VAL A 83 17.19 0.16 5.50
C VAL A 83 15.67 -0.07 5.51
N ALA A 84 15.06 -0.10 4.33
CA ALA A 84 13.64 -0.42 4.21
C ALA A 84 13.34 -1.82 4.75
N HIS A 85 14.18 -2.80 4.42
CA HIS A 85 14.02 -4.16 4.91
C HIS A 85 14.09 -4.21 6.45
N MET A 86 15.04 -3.49 7.03
CA MET A 86 15.17 -3.42 8.49
C MET A 86 13.91 -2.83 9.14
N LEU A 87 13.39 -1.75 8.56
CA LEU A 87 12.16 -1.14 9.05
C LEU A 87 10.99 -2.12 9.02
N HIS A 88 10.82 -2.81 7.91
CA HIS A 88 9.69 -3.72 7.74
C HIS A 88 9.85 -4.99 8.60
N GLU A 89 11.08 -5.40 8.87
CA GLU A 89 11.32 -6.45 9.87
C GLU A 89 10.88 -6.00 11.26
N GLN A 90 11.26 -4.80 11.66
CA GLN A 90 10.89 -4.25 12.96
C GLN A 90 9.38 -4.10 13.11
N MET A 91 8.69 -3.75 12.02
CA MET A 91 7.24 -3.67 11.99
C MET A 91 6.56 -5.04 11.97
N ASN A 92 7.34 -6.11 11.76
CA ASN A 92 6.84 -7.48 11.65
C ASN A 92 5.79 -7.61 10.54
N CYS A 93 6.01 -6.94 9.41
CA CYS A 93 5.04 -6.92 8.32
C CYS A 93 5.53 -7.61 7.05
N ILE A 94 6.75 -8.18 7.04
CA ILE A 94 7.24 -8.90 5.87
C ILE A 94 6.53 -10.24 5.78
N CYS A 95 5.93 -10.55 4.63
CA CYS A 95 5.17 -11.78 4.43
C CYS A 95 5.78 -12.71 3.40
N TYR A 96 6.69 -12.24 2.56
CA TYR A 96 7.38 -13.08 1.59
C TYR A 96 8.69 -12.43 1.19
N GLU A 97 9.73 -13.24 1.00
CA GLU A 97 11.05 -12.74 0.59
C GLU A 97 11.57 -13.52 -0.62
N ASP A 98 12.19 -12.79 -1.55
CA ASP A 98 12.86 -13.35 -2.71
C ASP A 98 14.25 -12.70 -2.78
N PRO A 99 15.22 -13.18 -1.99
CA PRO A 99 16.54 -12.54 -1.93
C PRO A 99 17.32 -12.64 -3.24
N GLU A 100 17.07 -13.67 -4.04
CA GLU A 100 17.74 -13.84 -5.33
C GLU A 100 17.40 -12.67 -6.28
N HIS A 101 16.15 -12.19 -6.26
CA HIS A 101 15.71 -11.11 -7.12
C HIS A 101 15.68 -9.76 -6.42
N GLU A 102 16.17 -9.69 -5.18
CA GLU A 102 16.20 -8.48 -4.36
C GLU A 102 14.83 -7.82 -4.25
N ILE A 103 13.82 -8.62 -3.94
CA ILE A 103 12.48 -8.12 -3.66
C ILE A 103 11.92 -8.83 -2.44
N TYR A 104 11.00 -8.17 -1.77
CA TYR A 104 10.21 -8.79 -0.71
C TYR A 104 8.83 -8.14 -0.69
N PHE A 105 7.92 -8.75 0.06
CA PHE A 105 6.56 -8.26 0.15
C PHE A 105 6.20 -8.00 1.61
N THR A 106 5.44 -6.94 1.82
CA THR A 106 4.82 -6.65 3.13
C THR A 106 3.32 -6.91 3.04
N SER A 107 2.72 -7.18 4.19
CA SER A 107 1.27 -7.35 4.31
C SER A 107 0.71 -6.20 5.14
N ASP A 108 -0.31 -5.53 4.62
CA ASP A 108 -0.96 -4.44 5.34
C ASP A 108 -1.98 -4.98 6.36
N PRO A 109 -2.68 -4.12 7.14
CA PRO A 109 -3.63 -4.60 8.16
C PRO A 109 -4.78 -5.46 7.63
N ASP A 110 -5.15 -5.32 6.36
CA ASP A 110 -6.21 -6.14 5.74
C ASP A 110 -5.67 -7.37 5.03
N GLY A 111 -4.35 -7.50 4.93
CA GLY A 111 -3.72 -8.61 4.23
C GLY A 111 -3.33 -8.30 2.79
N TYR A 112 -3.52 -7.07 2.31
CA TYR A 112 -3.06 -6.68 0.97
C TYR A 112 -1.54 -6.66 0.95
N TRP A 113 -0.96 -7.20 -0.13
CA TRP A 113 0.49 -7.27 -0.26
C TRP A 113 1.05 -6.06 -0.98
N THR A 114 2.21 -5.59 -0.54
CA THR A 114 3.00 -4.60 -1.27
C THR A 114 4.38 -5.16 -1.53
N GLU A 115 4.79 -5.08 -2.79
CA GLU A 115 6.12 -5.50 -3.23
C GLU A 115 7.09 -4.35 -3.03
N ILE A 116 8.26 -4.64 -2.46
CA ILE A 116 9.32 -3.66 -2.25
C ILE A 116 10.51 -4.06 -3.10
N LEU A 117 11.01 -3.12 -3.89
CA LEU A 117 12.15 -3.38 -4.76
C LEU A 117 13.10 -2.17 -4.79
N PRO A 118 14.39 -2.40 -5.07
CA PRO A 118 15.33 -1.28 -5.18
C PRO A 118 14.98 -0.38 -6.36
N SER A 119 15.27 0.90 -6.25
CA SER A 119 14.93 1.87 -7.29
C SER A 119 15.63 1.60 -8.62
N ASP A 120 16.74 0.86 -8.63
CA ASP A 120 17.46 0.48 -9.85
C ASP A 120 17.04 -0.88 -10.40
N HIS A 121 16.08 -1.56 -9.76
CA HIS A 121 15.65 -2.92 -10.10
C HIS A 121 14.80 -2.97 -11.37
N GLY A 122 14.06 -1.91 -11.65
CA GLY A 122 12.96 -1.94 -12.60
C GLY A 122 13.32 -2.28 -14.03
N SER A 123 14.58 -2.09 -14.42
CA SER A 123 14.98 -2.22 -15.82
C SER A 123 14.90 -3.65 -16.36
N PHE A 124 14.87 -4.66 -15.50
CA PHE A 124 14.77 -6.05 -15.94
C PHE A 124 13.45 -6.73 -15.58
N ARG A 125 12.52 -5.93 -15.11
CA ARG A 125 11.16 -6.40 -14.83
C ARG A 125 10.29 -6.28 -16.06
#